data_9261d6e105bc4efb928c261097d0b338
#
_entry.id   9261d6e105bc4efb928c261097d0b338
#
_cell.length_a   1.000
_cell.length_b   1.000
_cell.length_c   1.000
_cell.angle_alpha   90.00
_cell.angle_beta   90.00
_cell.angle_gamma   90.00
#
_symmetry.space_group_name_H-M   'P 1'
#
loop_
_entity.id
_entity.type
_entity.pdbx_description
1 polymer ?
#
loop_
_entity_poly.entity_id
_entity_poly.type
_entity_poly.pdbx_seq_one_letter_code
_entity_poly.pdbx_strand_id
1 'polypeptide(L)'
;MRSLLLERDFPVGDIRFLASARSAGTTLQWGDREVVVEDTSTADWSGIDVALVSAGKTASLEHSPKMVAAGATVIDNSSGWRMDPDVPLVVPEVNAQALDDIPKGIVANPNCTTMVAMPVLAPLHAEAGLRSLTIATYQAVSGAGLAGVEELVSQVDAVLDGAPELTHDGQAVDFPEPSSFPRPIAFNVVAHAGSFVDDGRGETDEEQKLRNESRKILGIPDLKVSGTCVRVPVFTGHSLVVHADFDRPISPGRATELLAGAPGVELADVPTPLDSTGVDQTIVGRIRTDETLEHGLALFLSGDNLRKGAALNAIQIAEELLRRRA
;
A
#
# COMPACT_ATOMS: atom_id res chain seq x y z
N MET A 1 7.31 10.09 -2.82
CA MET A 1 6.55 10.93 -3.76
C MET A 1 7.43 11.90 -4.56
N ARG A 2 8.15 12.86 -3.95
CA ARG A 2 9.00 13.83 -4.67
C ARG A 2 9.97 13.20 -5.69
N SER A 3 10.76 12.23 -5.24
CA SER A 3 11.72 11.50 -6.08
C SER A 3 11.05 10.81 -7.27
N LEU A 4 9.89 10.21 -7.03
CA LEU A 4 9.15 9.50 -8.07
C LEU A 4 8.52 10.43 -9.11
N LEU A 5 8.05 11.61 -8.72
CA LEU A 5 7.58 12.61 -9.68
C LEU A 5 8.71 13.04 -10.64
N LEU A 6 9.94 13.20 -10.12
CA LEU A 6 11.12 13.51 -10.94
C LEU A 6 11.55 12.31 -11.78
N GLU A 7 11.62 11.12 -11.18
CA GLU A 7 12.00 9.88 -11.87
C GLU A 7 11.09 9.55 -13.07
N ARG A 8 9.81 9.93 -12.97
CA ARG A 8 8.79 9.67 -13.99
C ARG A 8 8.56 10.86 -14.93
N ASP A 9 9.37 11.90 -14.85
CA ASP A 9 9.22 13.10 -15.67
C ASP A 9 7.77 13.66 -15.63
N PHE A 10 7.12 13.58 -14.44
CA PHE A 10 5.75 14.07 -14.29
C PHE A 10 5.69 15.56 -14.64
N PRO A 11 4.76 16.01 -15.49
CA PRO A 11 4.72 17.39 -15.99
C PRO A 11 4.28 18.39 -14.91
N VAL A 12 5.23 18.85 -14.12
CA VAL A 12 5.01 19.83 -13.05
C VAL A 12 5.32 21.23 -13.56
N GLY A 13 4.32 22.11 -13.62
CA GLY A 13 4.50 23.53 -13.89
C GLY A 13 5.09 24.23 -12.68
N ASP A 14 4.36 24.23 -11.58
CA ASP A 14 4.81 24.72 -10.28
C ASP A 14 4.54 23.70 -9.17
N ILE A 15 5.33 23.72 -8.11
CA ILE A 15 5.19 22.79 -6.99
C ILE A 15 5.21 23.56 -5.67
N ARG A 16 4.32 23.15 -4.77
CA ARG A 16 4.24 23.65 -3.41
C ARG A 16 4.30 22.50 -2.43
N PHE A 17 5.02 22.65 -1.34
CA PHE A 17 5.09 21.71 -0.24
C PHE A 17 4.39 22.28 0.97
N LEU A 18 3.45 21.53 1.52
CA LEU A 18 2.65 21.95 2.65
C LEU A 18 2.79 20.94 3.78
N ALA A 19 2.94 21.44 5.00
CA ALA A 19 3.02 20.60 6.20
C ALA A 19 2.43 21.36 7.41
N SER A 20 2.47 20.74 8.58
CA SER A 20 2.07 21.42 9.81
C SER A 20 2.98 22.60 10.14
N ALA A 21 2.53 23.54 10.99
CA ALA A 21 3.29 24.68 11.47
C ALA A 21 4.68 24.31 12.01
N ARG A 22 4.84 23.10 12.56
CA ARG A 22 6.15 22.60 13.04
C ARG A 22 7.21 22.49 11.94
N SER A 23 6.81 22.17 10.72
CA SER A 23 7.72 21.99 9.57
C SER A 23 7.68 23.18 8.60
N ALA A 24 6.76 24.11 8.77
CA ALA A 24 6.69 25.31 7.96
C ALA A 24 7.96 26.15 8.07
N GLY A 25 8.39 26.76 6.95
CA GLY A 25 9.62 27.53 6.85
C GLY A 25 10.90 26.69 6.62
N THR A 26 10.85 25.35 6.72
CA THR A 26 11.94 24.51 6.28
C THR A 26 11.97 24.44 4.75
N THR A 27 13.10 24.05 4.16
CA THR A 27 13.25 23.87 2.71
C THR A 27 13.30 22.39 2.34
N LEU A 28 12.73 22.07 1.17
CA LEU A 28 12.82 20.75 0.57
C LEU A 28 13.37 20.85 -0.84
N GLN A 29 14.27 19.94 -1.20
CA GLN A 29 14.84 19.89 -2.53
C GLN A 29 13.81 19.40 -3.56
N TRP A 30 13.75 20.10 -4.71
CA TRP A 30 12.97 19.74 -5.90
C TRP A 30 13.81 19.94 -7.16
N GLY A 31 14.33 18.86 -7.75
CA GLY A 31 15.33 18.97 -8.82
C GLY A 31 16.53 19.82 -8.35
N ASP A 32 16.84 20.86 -9.10
CA ASP A 32 17.96 21.79 -8.82
C ASP A 32 17.58 22.98 -7.93
N ARG A 33 16.32 23.08 -7.47
CA ARG A 33 15.84 24.19 -6.65
C ARG A 33 15.36 23.75 -5.27
N GLU A 34 15.45 24.66 -4.32
CA GLU A 34 14.85 24.52 -3.00
C GLU A 34 13.47 25.18 -2.98
N VAL A 35 12.50 24.52 -2.33
CA VAL A 35 11.13 25.01 -2.15
C VAL A 35 10.85 25.09 -0.67
N VAL A 36 10.35 26.24 -0.22
CA VAL A 36 9.99 26.48 1.18
C VAL A 36 8.69 25.74 1.48
N VAL A 37 8.63 25.07 2.60
CA VAL A 37 7.42 24.40 3.11
C VAL A 37 6.49 25.42 3.72
N GLU A 38 5.24 25.40 3.28
CA GLU A 38 4.17 26.28 3.76
C GLU A 38 3.39 25.64 4.90
N ASP A 39 2.80 26.46 5.78
CA ASP A 39 1.88 25.98 6.81
C ASP A 39 0.51 25.67 6.21
N THR A 40 0.11 24.40 6.28
CA THR A 40 -1.18 23.91 5.81
C THR A 40 -2.37 24.67 6.41
N SER A 41 -2.27 25.15 7.65
CA SER A 41 -3.36 25.81 8.36
C SER A 41 -3.67 27.22 7.83
N THR A 42 -2.70 27.88 7.22
CA THR A 42 -2.78 29.24 6.71
C THR A 42 -2.60 29.35 5.20
N ALA A 43 -2.37 28.24 4.52
CA ALA A 43 -2.09 28.21 3.09
C ALA A 43 -3.28 28.70 2.26
N ASP A 44 -2.98 29.48 1.22
CA ASP A 44 -3.91 29.74 0.13
C ASP A 44 -3.90 28.56 -0.84
N TRP A 45 -5.05 27.93 -1.02
CA TRP A 45 -5.21 26.76 -1.90
C TRP A 45 -5.45 27.09 -3.37
N SER A 46 -5.56 28.38 -3.72
CA SER A 46 -5.83 28.80 -5.10
C SER A 46 -4.69 28.40 -6.05
N GLY A 47 -5.06 28.09 -7.30
CA GLY A 47 -4.11 27.78 -8.37
C GLY A 47 -3.43 26.40 -8.28
N ILE A 48 -3.94 25.50 -7.44
CA ILE A 48 -3.48 24.10 -7.38
C ILE A 48 -4.39 23.25 -8.26
N ASP A 49 -3.84 22.60 -9.28
CA ASP A 49 -4.58 21.68 -10.14
C ASP A 49 -4.74 20.29 -9.51
N VAL A 50 -3.67 19.77 -8.90
CA VAL A 50 -3.62 18.45 -8.27
C VAL A 50 -2.93 18.54 -6.92
N ALA A 51 -3.56 18.00 -5.89
CA ALA A 51 -2.99 17.90 -4.55
C ALA A 51 -2.75 16.43 -4.17
N LEU A 52 -1.48 16.04 -3.95
CA LEU A 52 -1.10 14.74 -3.43
C LEU A 52 -1.04 14.80 -1.89
N VAL A 53 -2.03 14.23 -1.22
CA VAL A 53 -2.18 14.34 0.24
C VAL A 53 -1.67 13.05 0.92
N SER A 54 -0.69 13.20 1.83
CA SER A 54 -0.12 12.11 2.63
C SER A 54 0.15 12.57 4.06
N ALA A 55 -0.86 13.19 4.69
CA ALA A 55 -0.75 13.83 6.01
C ALA A 55 -1.54 13.11 7.11
N GLY A 56 -1.98 11.88 6.85
CA GLY A 56 -2.82 11.10 7.75
C GLY A 56 -4.32 11.47 7.68
N LYS A 57 -5.15 10.60 8.28
CA LYS A 57 -6.62 10.65 8.17
C LYS A 57 -7.22 11.99 8.61
N THR A 58 -6.84 12.47 9.80
CA THR A 58 -7.42 13.69 10.38
C THR A 58 -7.15 14.92 9.52
N ALA A 59 -5.90 15.13 9.13
CA ALA A 59 -5.52 16.26 8.29
C ALA A 59 -6.16 16.17 6.90
N SER A 60 -6.25 14.99 6.32
CA SER A 60 -6.91 14.80 5.03
C SER A 60 -8.40 15.13 5.10
N LEU A 61 -9.13 14.64 6.09
CA LEU A 61 -10.57 14.96 6.27
C LEU A 61 -10.80 16.44 6.48
N GLU A 62 -9.88 17.17 7.11
CA GLU A 62 -9.99 18.60 7.36
C GLU A 62 -9.67 19.44 6.11
N HIS A 63 -8.58 19.11 5.41
CA HIS A 63 -8.01 20.00 4.39
C HIS A 63 -8.43 19.63 2.96
N SER A 64 -8.66 18.35 2.64
CA SER A 64 -9.01 17.94 1.27
C SER A 64 -10.26 18.64 0.73
N PRO A 65 -11.36 18.82 1.50
CA PRO A 65 -12.52 19.58 1.00
C PRO A 65 -12.20 21.06 0.70
N LYS A 66 -11.27 21.66 1.44
CA LYS A 66 -10.84 23.06 1.22
C LYS A 66 -10.03 23.17 -0.08
N MET A 67 -9.16 22.20 -0.36
CA MET A 67 -8.39 22.12 -1.61
C MET A 67 -9.32 21.96 -2.82
N VAL A 68 -10.32 21.08 -2.71
CA VAL A 68 -11.33 20.88 -3.76
C VAL A 68 -12.16 22.16 -3.99
N ALA A 69 -12.59 22.84 -2.92
CA ALA A 69 -13.32 24.09 -3.02
C ALA A 69 -12.52 25.20 -3.70
N ALA A 70 -11.19 25.14 -3.65
CA ALA A 70 -10.28 26.04 -4.35
C ALA A 70 -9.96 25.61 -5.80
N GLY A 71 -10.49 24.46 -6.27
CA GLY A 71 -10.37 23.99 -7.64
C GLY A 71 -9.43 22.79 -7.86
N ALA A 72 -8.73 22.32 -6.81
CA ALA A 72 -7.83 21.19 -6.94
C ALA A 72 -8.56 19.85 -7.05
N THR A 73 -8.01 18.90 -7.80
CA THR A 73 -8.32 17.48 -7.64
C THR A 73 -7.38 16.88 -6.60
N VAL A 74 -7.94 16.27 -5.57
CA VAL A 74 -7.17 15.69 -4.46
C VAL A 74 -6.96 14.19 -4.68
N ILE A 75 -5.72 13.72 -4.52
CA ILE A 75 -5.37 12.29 -4.44
C ILE A 75 -4.89 12.03 -3.02
N ASP A 76 -5.70 11.31 -2.25
CA ASP A 76 -5.47 11.09 -0.83
C ASP A 76 -4.89 9.71 -0.52
N ASN A 77 -3.69 9.70 0.07
CA ASN A 77 -3.01 8.48 0.51
C ASN A 77 -3.43 8.00 1.91
N SER A 78 -4.28 8.76 2.62
CA SER A 78 -4.77 8.36 3.94
C SER A 78 -5.94 7.38 3.86
N SER A 79 -6.35 6.85 5.00
CA SER A 79 -7.55 5.99 5.07
C SER A 79 -8.86 6.77 5.18
N GLY A 80 -8.82 8.12 5.16
CA GLY A 80 -9.96 8.96 5.46
C GLY A 80 -11.14 8.81 4.52
N TRP A 81 -10.86 8.64 3.24
CA TRP A 81 -11.86 8.67 2.18
C TRP A 81 -12.11 7.32 1.50
N ARG A 82 -11.30 6.30 1.80
CA ARG A 82 -11.30 5.02 1.07
C ARG A 82 -12.65 4.33 1.02
N MET A 83 -13.42 4.39 2.10
CA MET A 83 -14.73 3.74 2.20
C MET A 83 -15.91 4.70 1.99
N ASP A 84 -15.67 5.96 1.67
CA ASP A 84 -16.72 6.89 1.27
C ASP A 84 -17.29 6.46 -0.10
N PRO A 85 -18.62 6.28 -0.24
CA PRO A 85 -19.22 5.79 -1.47
C PRO A 85 -19.06 6.74 -2.66
N ASP A 86 -18.93 8.04 -2.40
CA ASP A 86 -18.78 9.09 -3.43
C ASP A 86 -17.31 9.42 -3.74
N VAL A 87 -16.36 8.64 -3.19
CA VAL A 87 -14.93 8.80 -3.45
C VAL A 87 -14.40 7.53 -4.12
N PRO A 88 -13.91 7.59 -5.36
CA PRO A 88 -13.32 6.43 -6.02
C PRO A 88 -12.04 5.98 -5.30
N LEU A 89 -11.88 4.66 -5.13
CA LEU A 89 -10.70 4.00 -4.59
C LEU A 89 -9.98 3.32 -5.75
N VAL A 90 -8.79 3.80 -6.13
CA VAL A 90 -8.24 3.50 -7.45
C VAL A 90 -6.87 2.84 -7.41
N VAL A 91 -6.76 1.74 -8.14
CA VAL A 91 -5.51 1.14 -8.60
C VAL A 91 -5.52 1.23 -10.14
N PRO A 92 -4.72 2.08 -10.78
CA PRO A 92 -4.84 2.37 -12.21
C PRO A 92 -4.77 1.15 -13.12
N GLU A 93 -4.00 0.12 -12.77
CA GLU A 93 -3.91 -1.12 -13.54
C GLU A 93 -5.19 -1.97 -13.46
N VAL A 94 -6.12 -1.65 -12.56
CA VAL A 94 -7.30 -2.47 -12.26
C VAL A 94 -8.60 -1.77 -12.61
N ASN A 95 -8.78 -0.55 -12.10
CA ASN A 95 -10.07 0.14 -12.16
C ASN A 95 -9.94 1.63 -12.50
N ALA A 96 -9.05 1.98 -13.45
CA ALA A 96 -8.84 3.37 -13.88
C ALA A 96 -10.14 4.06 -14.34
N GLN A 97 -11.13 3.31 -14.85
CA GLN A 97 -12.45 3.86 -15.24
C GLN A 97 -13.20 4.51 -14.07
N ALA A 98 -12.87 4.17 -12.82
CA ALA A 98 -13.45 4.85 -11.65
C ALA A 98 -13.09 6.35 -11.58
N LEU A 99 -12.09 6.78 -12.35
CA LEU A 99 -11.72 8.20 -12.49
C LEU A 99 -12.62 8.98 -13.47
N ASP A 100 -13.57 8.33 -14.15
CA ASP A 100 -14.53 9.00 -15.02
C ASP A 100 -15.56 9.81 -14.21
N ASP A 101 -15.77 9.45 -12.94
CA ASP A 101 -16.67 10.16 -12.03
C ASP A 101 -16.00 10.35 -10.66
N ILE A 102 -15.75 11.61 -10.30
CA ILE A 102 -15.11 12.01 -9.04
C ILE A 102 -16.01 13.05 -8.34
N PRO A 103 -17.16 12.64 -7.78
CA PRO A 103 -18.21 13.56 -7.31
C PRO A 103 -17.72 14.56 -6.25
N LYS A 104 -16.79 14.13 -5.41
CA LYS A 104 -16.22 14.97 -4.35
C LYS A 104 -14.90 15.66 -4.73
N GLY A 105 -14.43 15.52 -5.97
CA GLY A 105 -13.10 16.02 -6.37
C GLY A 105 -11.93 15.35 -5.66
N ILE A 106 -12.19 14.24 -4.98
CA ILE A 106 -11.21 13.47 -4.19
C ILE A 106 -11.12 12.04 -4.75
N VAL A 107 -9.90 11.55 -4.94
CA VAL A 107 -9.59 10.16 -5.28
C VAL A 107 -8.82 9.55 -4.12
N ALA A 108 -9.26 8.40 -3.62
CA ALA A 108 -8.57 7.69 -2.55
C ALA A 108 -7.53 6.71 -3.11
N ASN A 109 -6.34 6.75 -2.52
CA ASN A 109 -5.25 5.80 -2.76
C ASN A 109 -5.38 4.65 -1.76
N PRO A 110 -5.41 3.38 -2.19
CA PRO A 110 -5.66 2.25 -1.30
C PRO A 110 -4.57 1.99 -0.25
N ASN A 111 -4.81 0.98 0.58
CA ASN A 111 -3.81 0.43 1.50
C ASN A 111 -2.67 -0.26 0.75
N CYS A 112 -1.47 -0.26 1.32
CA CYS A 112 -0.27 -0.77 0.68
C CYS A 112 -0.36 -2.27 0.33
N THR A 113 -0.90 -3.11 1.21
CA THR A 113 -1.08 -4.54 0.93
C THR A 113 -2.12 -4.77 -0.17
N THR A 114 -3.19 -3.97 -0.18
CA THR A 114 -4.22 -4.01 -1.22
C THR A 114 -3.63 -3.63 -2.59
N MET A 115 -2.86 -2.54 -2.67
CA MET A 115 -2.25 -2.10 -3.93
C MET A 115 -1.27 -3.11 -4.51
N VAL A 116 -0.54 -3.85 -3.66
CA VAL A 116 0.34 -4.93 -4.09
C VAL A 116 -0.47 -6.12 -4.64
N ALA A 117 -1.61 -6.45 -4.04
CA ALA A 117 -2.39 -7.63 -4.42
C ALA A 117 -3.27 -7.43 -5.66
N MET A 118 -3.87 -6.24 -5.85
CA MET A 118 -4.93 -6.02 -6.84
C MET A 118 -4.49 -6.20 -8.29
N PRO A 119 -3.30 -5.75 -8.76
CA PRO A 119 -2.84 -6.00 -10.12
C PRO A 119 -2.72 -7.48 -10.48
N VAL A 120 -2.46 -8.34 -9.48
CA VAL A 120 -2.39 -9.80 -9.66
C VAL A 120 -3.77 -10.44 -9.63
N LEU A 121 -4.64 -10.01 -8.73
CA LEU A 121 -5.96 -10.64 -8.53
C LEU A 121 -6.98 -10.23 -9.60
N ALA A 122 -6.91 -9.03 -10.14
CA ALA A 122 -7.87 -8.54 -11.13
C ALA A 122 -7.92 -9.37 -12.41
N PRO A 123 -6.81 -9.69 -13.10
CA PRO A 123 -6.85 -10.54 -14.30
C PRO A 123 -7.32 -11.96 -14.00
N LEU A 124 -7.00 -12.52 -12.85
CA LEU A 124 -7.50 -13.83 -12.44
C LEU A 124 -9.00 -13.81 -12.14
N HIS A 125 -9.51 -12.72 -11.54
CA HIS A 125 -10.94 -12.50 -11.36
C HIS A 125 -11.68 -12.39 -12.69
N ALA A 126 -11.18 -11.62 -13.63
CA ALA A 126 -11.78 -11.47 -14.95
C ALA A 126 -11.88 -12.80 -15.70
N GLU A 127 -10.87 -13.65 -15.58
CA GLU A 127 -10.83 -14.98 -16.22
C GLU A 127 -11.77 -15.98 -15.53
N ALA A 128 -11.71 -16.11 -14.20
CA ALA A 128 -12.30 -17.24 -13.50
C ALA A 128 -13.40 -16.88 -12.48
N GLY A 129 -13.60 -15.60 -12.15
CA GLY A 129 -14.56 -15.15 -11.14
C GLY A 129 -14.07 -15.44 -9.72
N LEU A 130 -13.49 -14.45 -9.06
CA LEU A 130 -12.96 -14.60 -7.69
C LEU A 130 -14.11 -14.68 -6.68
N ARG A 131 -14.13 -15.71 -5.84
CA ARG A 131 -15.16 -16.03 -4.85
C ARG A 131 -14.71 -15.80 -3.42
N SER A 132 -13.48 -16.17 -3.11
CA SER A 132 -12.91 -15.95 -1.78
C SER A 132 -11.38 -15.82 -1.79
N LEU A 133 -10.86 -15.17 -0.74
CA LEU A 133 -9.45 -14.96 -0.49
C LEU A 133 -9.12 -15.32 0.98
N THR A 134 -8.09 -16.11 1.17
CA THR A 134 -7.38 -16.22 2.44
C THR A 134 -5.98 -15.69 2.26
N ILE A 135 -5.59 -14.69 3.05
CA ILE A 135 -4.33 -13.96 2.85
C ILE A 135 -3.57 -13.89 4.17
N ALA A 136 -2.31 -14.30 4.17
CA ALA A 136 -1.36 -13.97 5.21
C ALA A 136 -0.34 -12.96 4.65
N THR A 137 -0.14 -11.84 5.35
CA THR A 137 0.84 -10.85 4.90
C THR A 137 2.16 -10.99 5.66
N TYR A 138 3.25 -10.59 5.03
CA TYR A 138 4.58 -10.41 5.60
C TYR A 138 4.97 -8.95 5.35
N GLN A 139 4.60 -8.07 6.30
CA GLN A 139 4.69 -6.63 6.10
C GLN A 139 6.01 -6.06 6.65
N ALA A 140 6.74 -5.39 5.80
CA ALA A 140 7.98 -4.69 6.13
C ALA A 140 7.75 -3.57 7.16
N VAL A 141 8.77 -3.29 7.97
CA VAL A 141 8.73 -2.28 9.05
C VAL A 141 8.52 -0.85 8.54
N SER A 142 8.94 -0.53 7.31
CA SER A 142 8.72 0.79 6.70
C SER A 142 7.24 1.15 6.54
N GLY A 143 6.32 0.17 6.58
CA GLY A 143 4.88 0.41 6.65
C GLY A 143 4.44 1.15 7.92
N ALA A 144 5.23 1.08 9.00
CA ALA A 144 5.06 1.88 10.22
C ALA A 144 5.82 3.23 10.16
N GLY A 145 6.38 3.60 8.99
CA GLY A 145 7.16 4.82 8.81
C GLY A 145 8.62 4.68 9.24
N LEU A 146 9.32 5.83 9.29
CA LEU A 146 10.74 5.87 9.62
C LEU A 146 11.00 5.32 11.04
N ALA A 147 10.12 5.57 12.00
CA ALA A 147 10.25 5.06 13.35
C ALA A 147 10.31 3.52 13.41
N GLY A 148 9.54 2.81 12.58
CA GLY A 148 9.61 1.35 12.48
C GLY A 148 10.94 0.86 11.91
N VAL A 149 11.51 1.59 10.96
CA VAL A 149 12.84 1.29 10.38
C VAL A 149 13.93 1.48 11.43
N GLU A 150 13.91 2.60 12.14
CA GLU A 150 14.87 2.95 13.20
C GLU A 150 14.80 1.96 14.37
N GLU A 151 13.59 1.53 14.74
CA GLU A 151 13.40 0.53 15.79
C GLU A 151 14.02 -0.82 15.41
N LEU A 152 13.81 -1.30 14.17
CA LEU A 152 14.43 -2.54 13.72
C LEU A 152 15.96 -2.44 13.77
N VAL A 153 16.55 -1.34 13.25
CA VAL A 153 18.01 -1.12 13.29
C VAL A 153 18.51 -1.13 14.74
N SER A 154 17.88 -0.35 15.61
CA SER A 154 18.27 -0.24 17.02
C SER A 154 18.21 -1.58 17.75
N GLN A 155 17.17 -2.38 17.53
CA GLN A 155 17.03 -3.70 18.13
C GLN A 155 18.07 -4.68 17.61
N VAL A 156 18.36 -4.69 16.31
CA VAL A 156 19.40 -5.55 15.72
C VAL A 156 20.78 -5.18 16.29
N ASP A 157 21.13 -3.90 16.30
CA ASP A 157 22.43 -3.44 16.79
C ASP A 157 22.63 -3.77 18.29
N ALA A 158 21.57 -3.67 19.09
CA ALA A 158 21.64 -3.92 20.51
C ALA A 158 21.91 -5.40 20.88
N VAL A 159 21.44 -6.35 20.06
CA VAL A 159 21.47 -7.77 20.44
C VAL A 159 22.23 -8.67 19.47
N LEU A 160 22.84 -8.13 18.42
CA LEU A 160 23.45 -8.90 17.33
C LEU A 160 24.45 -9.95 17.84
N ASP A 161 25.31 -9.58 18.77
CA ASP A 161 26.37 -10.48 19.30
C ASP A 161 25.80 -11.69 20.04
N GLY A 162 24.66 -11.52 20.71
CA GLY A 162 23.97 -12.59 21.45
C GLY A 162 22.87 -13.28 20.64
N ALA A 163 22.52 -12.78 19.47
CA ALA A 163 21.40 -13.27 18.67
C ALA A 163 21.44 -14.78 18.35
N PRO A 164 22.60 -15.43 18.13
CA PRO A 164 22.65 -16.89 17.93
C PRO A 164 22.06 -17.72 19.06
N GLU A 165 22.10 -17.23 20.31
CA GLU A 165 21.55 -17.92 21.48
C GLU A 165 20.01 -18.00 21.44
N LEU A 166 19.36 -17.11 20.67
CA LEU A 166 17.91 -17.19 20.42
C LEU A 166 17.47 -18.51 19.76
N THR A 167 18.41 -19.26 19.18
CA THR A 167 18.16 -20.62 18.67
C THR A 167 17.68 -21.57 19.77
N HIS A 168 18.10 -21.34 21.01
CA HIS A 168 17.87 -22.25 22.13
C HIS A 168 16.97 -21.62 23.22
N ASP A 169 17.01 -20.30 23.36
CA ASP A 169 16.24 -19.57 24.37
C ASP A 169 15.74 -18.24 23.79
N GLY A 170 14.44 -18.08 23.63
CA GLY A 170 13.83 -16.84 23.14
C GLY A 170 13.99 -15.63 24.09
N GLN A 171 14.55 -15.83 25.28
CA GLN A 171 14.89 -14.79 26.26
C GLN A 171 16.41 -14.61 26.44
N ALA A 172 17.20 -15.18 25.55
CA ALA A 172 18.66 -15.12 25.66
C ALA A 172 19.25 -13.72 25.52
N VAL A 173 18.49 -12.76 24.99
CA VAL A 173 18.93 -11.38 24.82
C VAL A 173 17.88 -10.40 25.33
N ASP A 174 18.32 -9.24 25.80
CA ASP A 174 17.46 -8.14 26.26
C ASP A 174 17.26 -7.14 25.12
N PHE A 175 16.10 -7.20 24.46
CA PHE A 175 15.74 -6.24 23.43
C PHE A 175 15.43 -4.87 24.04
N PRO A 176 15.78 -3.76 23.34
CA PRO A 176 15.23 -2.44 23.68
C PRO A 176 13.69 -2.48 23.69
N GLU A 177 13.10 -1.68 24.59
CA GLU A 177 11.63 -1.60 24.69
C GLU A 177 11.01 -1.15 23.36
N PRO A 178 10.09 -1.90 22.79
CA PRO A 178 9.48 -1.57 21.50
C PRO A 178 8.57 -0.32 21.64
N SER A 179 8.57 0.52 20.63
CA SER A 179 7.78 1.75 20.56
C SER A 179 6.81 1.80 19.39
N SER A 180 7.19 1.23 18.25
CA SER A 180 6.39 1.19 17.02
C SER A 180 5.60 -0.11 16.88
N PHE A 181 6.04 -1.16 17.56
CA PHE A 181 5.43 -2.49 17.50
C PHE A 181 5.07 -2.97 18.92
N PRO A 182 4.08 -3.88 19.07
CA PRO A 182 3.68 -4.38 20.39
C PRO A 182 4.67 -5.37 21.01
N ARG A 183 5.66 -5.83 20.26
CA ARG A 183 6.74 -6.74 20.66
C ARG A 183 8.01 -6.41 19.87
N PRO A 184 9.20 -6.80 20.33
CA PRO A 184 10.42 -6.67 19.55
C PRO A 184 10.26 -7.29 18.16
N ILE A 185 10.71 -6.56 17.13
CA ILE A 185 10.59 -6.99 15.74
C ILE A 185 11.85 -7.65 15.20
N ALA A 186 13.04 -7.30 15.71
CA ALA A 186 14.28 -7.94 15.27
C ALA A 186 14.26 -9.44 15.62
N PHE A 187 14.64 -10.27 14.65
CA PHE A 187 14.65 -11.73 14.76
C PHE A 187 13.30 -12.36 15.15
N ASN A 188 12.18 -11.68 14.87
CA ASN A 188 10.85 -12.06 15.33
C ASN A 188 9.79 -11.85 14.23
N VAL A 189 8.61 -12.47 14.44
CA VAL A 189 7.39 -12.26 13.62
C VAL A 189 6.28 -11.80 14.56
N VAL A 190 5.62 -10.71 14.21
CA VAL A 190 4.56 -10.13 15.03
C VAL A 190 3.24 -10.19 14.25
N ALA A 191 2.32 -11.06 14.66
CA ALA A 191 1.01 -11.23 14.01
C ALA A 191 0.07 -10.07 14.40
N HIS A 192 0.49 -8.84 14.10
CA HIS A 192 -0.21 -7.60 14.39
C HIS A 192 0.27 -6.48 13.46
N ALA A 193 -0.64 -5.84 12.75
CA ALA A 193 -0.42 -4.61 12.01
C ALA A 193 -1.67 -3.72 12.14
N GLY A 194 -1.46 -2.43 12.39
CA GLY A 194 -2.55 -1.49 12.67
C GLY A 194 -3.03 -1.58 14.14
N SER A 195 -4.31 -1.37 14.35
CA SER A 195 -4.96 -1.40 15.68
C SER A 195 -6.13 -2.36 15.69
N PHE A 196 -6.36 -3.07 16.79
CA PHE A 196 -7.55 -3.90 16.94
C PHE A 196 -8.82 -3.05 16.84
N VAL A 197 -9.83 -3.58 16.16
CA VAL A 197 -11.14 -2.94 16.01
C VAL A 197 -12.11 -3.58 16.99
N ASP A 198 -12.79 -2.76 17.78
CA ASP A 198 -13.80 -3.23 18.75
C ASP A 198 -15.15 -3.48 18.06
N ASP A 199 -15.22 -4.55 17.25
CA ASP A 199 -16.44 -4.99 16.57
C ASP A 199 -16.77 -6.47 16.85
N GLY A 200 -16.08 -7.08 17.81
CA GLY A 200 -16.28 -8.47 18.22
C GLY A 200 -15.67 -9.52 17.27
N ARG A 201 -14.94 -9.12 16.21
CA ARG A 201 -14.31 -10.03 15.25
C ARG A 201 -12.85 -10.36 15.57
N GLY A 202 -12.21 -9.57 16.43
CA GLY A 202 -10.79 -9.72 16.76
C GLY A 202 -9.85 -9.36 15.62
N GLU A 203 -10.32 -8.62 14.61
CA GLU A 203 -9.53 -8.16 13.48
C GLU A 203 -8.86 -6.81 13.80
N THR A 204 -7.72 -6.57 13.14
CA THR A 204 -7.14 -5.23 13.09
C THR A 204 -7.78 -4.41 11.96
N ASP A 205 -7.63 -3.09 12.03
CA ASP A 205 -8.06 -2.19 10.95
C ASP A 205 -7.32 -2.47 9.63
N GLU A 206 -6.11 -3.00 9.70
CA GLU A 206 -5.34 -3.41 8.52
C GLU A 206 -5.98 -4.61 7.81
N GLU A 207 -6.43 -5.61 8.56
CA GLU A 207 -7.14 -6.77 8.04
C GLU A 207 -8.51 -6.39 7.45
N GLN A 208 -9.20 -5.44 8.09
CA GLN A 208 -10.45 -4.90 7.57
C GLN A 208 -10.26 -4.09 6.28
N LYS A 209 -9.17 -3.31 6.17
CA LYS A 209 -8.83 -2.60 4.93
C LYS A 209 -8.64 -3.58 3.78
N LEU A 210 -7.86 -4.64 3.99
CA LEU A 210 -7.61 -5.65 2.97
C LEU A 210 -8.93 -6.22 2.43
N ARG A 211 -9.89 -6.56 3.30
CA ARG A 211 -11.22 -7.05 2.90
C ARG A 211 -12.07 -6.00 2.19
N ASN A 212 -12.22 -4.83 2.81
CA ASN A 212 -13.18 -3.84 2.34
C ASN A 212 -12.71 -3.14 1.06
N GLU A 213 -11.41 -2.88 0.96
CA GLU A 213 -10.81 -2.24 -0.20
C GLU A 213 -10.78 -3.20 -1.40
N SER A 214 -10.46 -4.49 -1.20
CA SER A 214 -10.53 -5.50 -2.28
C SER A 214 -11.93 -5.58 -2.89
N ARG A 215 -12.98 -5.59 -2.05
CA ARG A 215 -14.37 -5.57 -2.50
C ARG A 215 -14.68 -4.36 -3.38
N LYS A 216 -14.26 -3.17 -2.93
CA LYS A 216 -14.53 -1.91 -3.63
C LYS A 216 -13.77 -1.80 -4.94
N ILE A 217 -12.48 -2.14 -4.95
CA ILE A 217 -11.63 -2.03 -6.14
C ILE A 217 -12.02 -3.04 -7.21
N LEU A 218 -12.29 -4.29 -6.83
CA LEU A 218 -12.67 -5.37 -7.76
C LEU A 218 -14.15 -5.33 -8.15
N GLY A 219 -14.98 -4.51 -7.48
CA GLY A 219 -16.42 -4.45 -7.73
C GLY A 219 -17.16 -5.72 -7.29
N ILE A 220 -16.66 -6.43 -6.27
CA ILE A 220 -17.24 -7.68 -5.75
C ILE A 220 -17.70 -7.45 -4.30
N PRO A 221 -18.91 -6.92 -4.06
CA PRO A 221 -19.36 -6.54 -2.72
C PRO A 221 -19.36 -7.68 -1.70
N ASP A 222 -19.66 -8.89 -2.18
CA ASP A 222 -19.80 -10.10 -1.34
C ASP A 222 -18.54 -10.96 -1.31
N LEU A 223 -17.40 -10.48 -1.83
CA LEU A 223 -16.13 -11.21 -1.79
C LEU A 223 -15.81 -11.62 -0.35
N LYS A 224 -15.60 -12.91 -0.13
CA LYS A 224 -15.19 -13.44 1.17
C LYS A 224 -13.70 -13.27 1.33
N VAL A 225 -13.26 -12.51 2.32
CA VAL A 225 -11.84 -12.26 2.57
C VAL A 225 -11.53 -12.50 4.04
N SER A 226 -10.55 -13.35 4.31
CA SER A 226 -9.93 -13.53 5.61
C SER A 226 -8.47 -13.15 5.52
N GLY A 227 -8.03 -12.17 6.28
CA GLY A 227 -6.64 -11.69 6.34
C GLY A 227 -6.01 -11.92 7.70
N THR A 228 -4.73 -12.24 7.73
CA THR A 228 -3.88 -12.15 8.92
C THR A 228 -2.69 -11.27 8.57
N CYS A 229 -2.62 -10.09 9.19
CA CYS A 229 -1.56 -9.13 8.93
C CYS A 229 -0.40 -9.31 9.90
N VAL A 230 0.77 -9.65 9.36
CA VAL A 230 1.96 -9.99 10.12
C VAL A 230 3.08 -9.00 9.81
N ARG A 231 3.71 -8.46 10.84
CA ARG A 231 4.93 -7.64 10.70
C ARG A 231 6.16 -8.54 10.76
N VAL A 232 7.11 -8.33 9.85
CA VAL A 232 8.35 -9.09 9.75
C VAL A 232 9.57 -8.15 9.77
N PRO A 233 10.78 -8.64 10.16
CA PRO A 233 11.99 -7.85 10.27
C PRO A 233 12.64 -7.60 8.89
N VAL A 234 11.88 -6.99 7.99
CA VAL A 234 12.26 -6.61 6.62
C VAL A 234 12.06 -5.12 6.49
N PHE A 235 13.01 -4.41 5.92
CA PHE A 235 12.95 -2.95 5.83
C PHE A 235 11.87 -2.45 4.88
N THR A 236 11.84 -2.98 3.65
CA THR A 236 10.88 -2.60 2.59
C THR A 236 10.48 -3.83 1.79
N GLY A 237 9.30 -3.79 1.19
CA GLY A 237 8.72 -4.90 0.45
C GLY A 237 7.70 -5.68 1.28
N HIS A 238 6.39 -5.43 1.04
CA HIS A 238 5.33 -6.26 1.60
C HIS A 238 5.17 -7.51 0.76
N SER A 239 5.12 -8.66 1.43
CA SER A 239 4.81 -9.92 0.76
C SER A 239 3.50 -10.50 1.27
N LEU A 240 2.85 -11.31 0.43
CA LEU A 240 1.58 -11.94 0.74
C LEU A 240 1.57 -13.39 0.24
N VAL A 241 1.16 -14.30 1.10
CA VAL A 241 0.65 -15.60 0.68
C VAL A 241 -0.83 -15.43 0.41
N VAL A 242 -1.28 -15.82 -0.77
CA VAL A 242 -2.68 -15.73 -1.20
C VAL A 242 -3.19 -17.10 -1.59
N HIS A 243 -4.30 -17.49 -0.98
CA HIS A 243 -5.15 -18.60 -1.39
C HIS A 243 -6.43 -18.02 -1.97
N ALA A 244 -6.63 -18.21 -3.26
CA ALA A 244 -7.75 -17.66 -4.01
C ALA A 244 -8.65 -18.78 -4.55
N ASP A 245 -9.94 -18.70 -4.27
CA ASP A 245 -10.95 -19.62 -4.78
C ASP A 245 -11.81 -18.92 -5.84
N PHE A 246 -12.11 -19.63 -6.93
CA PHE A 246 -12.77 -19.09 -8.09
C PHE A 246 -14.10 -19.81 -8.41
N ASP A 247 -14.96 -19.15 -9.20
CA ASP A 247 -16.22 -19.72 -9.66
C ASP A 247 -15.98 -20.78 -10.76
N ARG A 248 -14.92 -20.60 -11.53
CA ARG A 248 -14.53 -21.50 -12.63
C ARG A 248 -13.11 -22.00 -12.46
N PRO A 249 -12.82 -23.23 -12.91
CA PRO A 249 -11.46 -23.78 -12.82
C PRO A 249 -10.46 -22.92 -13.60
N ILE A 250 -9.31 -22.67 -12.99
CA ILE A 250 -8.16 -22.02 -13.59
C ILE A 250 -6.90 -22.79 -13.22
N SER A 251 -6.13 -23.20 -14.24
CA SER A 251 -4.88 -23.91 -13.99
C SER A 251 -3.73 -22.96 -13.63
N PRO A 252 -2.70 -23.41 -12.89
CA PRO A 252 -1.50 -22.62 -12.65
C PRO A 252 -0.83 -22.12 -13.94
N GLY A 253 -0.79 -22.93 -14.99
CA GLY A 253 -0.27 -22.54 -16.29
C GLY A 253 -1.05 -21.38 -16.90
N ARG A 254 -2.40 -21.46 -16.89
CA ARG A 254 -3.25 -20.38 -17.38
C ARG A 254 -3.10 -19.10 -16.56
N ALA A 255 -3.03 -19.22 -15.25
CA ALA A 255 -2.78 -18.08 -14.37
C ALA A 255 -1.43 -17.41 -14.68
N THR A 256 -0.38 -18.20 -14.89
CA THR A 256 0.96 -17.71 -15.27
C THR A 256 0.93 -16.97 -16.61
N GLU A 257 0.24 -17.50 -17.62
CA GLU A 257 0.08 -16.83 -18.92
C GLU A 257 -0.61 -15.48 -18.81
N LEU A 258 -1.69 -15.39 -18.01
CA LEU A 258 -2.43 -14.15 -17.79
C LEU A 258 -1.56 -13.11 -17.08
N LEU A 259 -0.83 -13.53 -16.05
CA LEU A 259 0.00 -12.66 -15.23
C LEU A 259 1.25 -12.18 -15.96
N ALA A 260 1.81 -12.95 -16.88
CA ALA A 260 2.95 -12.54 -17.70
C ALA A 260 2.67 -11.30 -18.57
N GLY A 261 1.40 -11.06 -18.92
CA GLY A 261 0.98 -9.88 -19.69
C GLY A 261 0.26 -8.81 -18.87
N ALA A 262 0.10 -9.00 -17.55
CA ALA A 262 -0.69 -8.11 -16.72
C ALA A 262 0.08 -6.82 -16.40
N PRO A 263 -0.55 -5.63 -16.54
CA PRO A 263 0.09 -4.37 -16.18
C PRO A 263 0.49 -4.34 -14.70
N GLY A 264 1.69 -3.86 -14.39
CA GLY A 264 2.19 -3.74 -13.02
C GLY A 264 2.54 -5.07 -12.34
N VAL A 265 2.68 -6.15 -13.11
CA VAL A 265 3.04 -7.50 -12.62
C VAL A 265 4.31 -8.00 -13.29
N GLU A 266 5.16 -8.65 -12.53
CA GLU A 266 6.35 -9.37 -12.98
C GLU A 266 6.36 -10.78 -12.40
N LEU A 267 6.77 -11.78 -13.20
CA LEU A 267 6.85 -13.19 -12.79
C LEU A 267 8.24 -13.53 -12.26
N ALA A 268 8.30 -14.27 -11.14
CA ALA A 268 9.53 -14.87 -10.64
C ALA A 268 9.25 -16.24 -10.02
N ASP A 269 10.21 -17.14 -10.02
CA ASP A 269 10.04 -18.46 -9.40
C ASP A 269 9.88 -18.35 -7.88
N VAL A 270 10.69 -17.51 -7.24
CA VAL A 270 10.70 -17.27 -5.79
C VAL A 270 10.78 -15.77 -5.53
N PRO A 271 9.65 -15.04 -5.51
CA PRO A 271 9.64 -13.61 -5.20
C PRO A 271 10.12 -13.31 -3.79
N THR A 272 10.89 -12.25 -3.61
CA THR A 272 11.34 -11.80 -2.30
C THR A 272 11.14 -10.28 -2.11
N PRO A 273 11.09 -9.79 -0.85
CA PRO A 273 11.09 -8.35 -0.58
C PRO A 273 12.29 -7.61 -1.18
N LEU A 274 13.46 -8.23 -1.22
CA LEU A 274 14.67 -7.62 -1.82
C LEU A 274 14.51 -7.41 -3.32
N ASP A 275 13.88 -8.34 -4.03
CA ASP A 275 13.64 -8.21 -5.47
C ASP A 275 12.61 -7.11 -5.77
N SER A 276 11.61 -6.95 -4.91
CA SER A 276 10.53 -5.99 -5.11
C SER A 276 10.84 -4.57 -4.61
N THR A 277 11.89 -4.40 -3.79
CA THR A 277 12.25 -3.07 -3.27
C THR A 277 12.89 -2.23 -4.38
N GLY A 278 12.32 -1.03 -4.60
CA GLY A 278 12.81 -0.08 -5.61
C GLY A 278 12.24 -0.30 -7.01
N VAL A 279 11.40 -1.34 -7.24
CA VAL A 279 10.74 -1.56 -8.52
C VAL A 279 9.25 -1.21 -8.48
N ASP A 280 8.66 -0.95 -9.64
CA ASP A 280 7.28 -0.48 -9.76
C ASP A 280 6.26 -1.63 -9.75
N GLN A 281 6.69 -2.82 -10.20
CA GLN A 281 5.86 -4.01 -10.36
C GLN A 281 5.64 -4.74 -9.03
N THR A 282 4.50 -5.42 -8.93
CA THR A 282 4.33 -6.53 -7.99
C THR A 282 4.94 -7.77 -8.61
N ILE A 283 5.88 -8.39 -7.91
CA ILE A 283 6.51 -9.65 -8.31
C ILE A 283 5.66 -10.79 -7.78
N VAL A 284 5.26 -11.73 -8.65
CA VAL A 284 4.43 -12.88 -8.31
C VAL A 284 5.09 -14.19 -8.72
N GLY A 285 4.97 -15.18 -7.88
CA GLY A 285 5.48 -16.52 -8.15
C GLY A 285 4.86 -17.58 -7.25
N ARG A 286 5.46 -18.76 -7.24
CA ARG A 286 4.95 -19.89 -6.47
C ARG A 286 3.49 -20.24 -6.82
N ILE A 287 3.07 -19.99 -8.07
CA ILE A 287 1.72 -20.22 -8.55
C ILE A 287 1.49 -21.73 -8.67
N ARG A 288 0.51 -22.23 -7.93
CA ARG A 288 0.20 -23.65 -7.86
C ARG A 288 -1.26 -23.90 -7.53
N THR A 289 -1.75 -25.10 -7.81
CA THR A 289 -3.08 -25.53 -7.37
C THR A 289 -3.14 -25.54 -5.85
N ASP A 290 -4.25 -25.04 -5.30
CA ASP A 290 -4.61 -25.22 -3.90
C ASP A 290 -5.67 -26.31 -3.80
N GLU A 291 -5.26 -27.50 -3.35
CA GLU A 291 -6.14 -28.68 -3.26
C GLU A 291 -7.18 -28.59 -2.13
N THR A 292 -7.09 -27.55 -1.27
CA THR A 292 -8.05 -27.34 -0.18
C THR A 292 -9.32 -26.59 -0.64
N LEU A 293 -9.29 -26.06 -1.87
CA LEU A 293 -10.36 -25.28 -2.48
C LEU A 293 -10.84 -25.95 -3.78
N GLU A 294 -12.10 -25.74 -4.17
CA GLU A 294 -12.70 -26.37 -5.34
C GLU A 294 -12.00 -25.94 -6.64
N HIS A 295 -11.74 -24.64 -6.79
CA HIS A 295 -11.04 -24.06 -7.93
C HIS A 295 -9.89 -23.17 -7.42
N GLY A 296 -9.05 -23.73 -6.56
CA GLY A 296 -8.06 -23.02 -5.79
C GLY A 296 -6.73 -22.77 -6.49
N LEU A 297 -6.21 -21.55 -6.33
CA LEU A 297 -4.81 -21.22 -6.58
C LEU A 297 -4.16 -20.71 -5.30
N ALA A 298 -2.92 -21.17 -5.05
CA ALA A 298 -2.03 -20.58 -4.06
C ALA A 298 -0.87 -19.89 -4.79
N LEU A 299 -0.54 -18.67 -4.36
CA LEU A 299 0.52 -17.85 -4.95
C LEU A 299 1.21 -16.98 -3.89
N PHE A 300 2.40 -16.50 -4.19
CA PHE A 300 3.16 -15.60 -3.35
C PHE A 300 3.44 -14.31 -4.12
N LEU A 301 3.17 -13.18 -3.48
CA LEU A 301 3.37 -11.84 -4.02
C LEU A 301 4.41 -11.10 -3.21
N SER A 302 5.18 -10.22 -3.84
CA SER A 302 6.01 -9.23 -3.16
C SER A 302 5.98 -7.90 -3.94
N GLY A 303 5.81 -6.79 -3.23
CA GLY A 303 5.76 -5.47 -3.85
C GLY A 303 6.28 -4.38 -2.93
N ASP A 304 6.88 -3.34 -3.50
CA ASP A 304 7.39 -2.20 -2.73
C ASP A 304 6.24 -1.40 -2.12
N ASN A 305 6.13 -1.46 -0.80
CA ASN A 305 5.08 -0.79 -0.03
C ASN A 305 5.21 0.74 0.00
N LEU A 306 6.36 1.30 -0.35
CA LEU A 306 6.60 2.74 -0.43
C LEU A 306 6.41 3.27 -1.86
N ARG A 307 6.64 2.42 -2.89
CA ARG A 307 6.41 2.72 -4.32
C ARG A 307 4.98 2.34 -4.69
N LYS A 308 4.75 1.15 -5.25
CA LYS A 308 3.41 0.70 -5.66
C LYS A 308 2.42 0.76 -4.50
N GLY A 309 2.84 0.37 -3.31
CA GLY A 309 2.02 0.40 -2.10
C GLY A 309 1.73 1.79 -1.52
N ALA A 310 2.19 2.88 -2.12
CA ALA A 310 1.94 4.24 -1.63
C ALA A 310 2.12 5.31 -2.71
N ALA A 311 3.35 5.79 -2.89
CA ALA A 311 3.66 6.99 -3.65
C ALA A 311 3.46 6.81 -5.16
N LEU A 312 3.86 5.67 -5.71
CA LEU A 312 3.74 5.38 -7.14
C LEU A 312 2.27 5.33 -7.57
N ASN A 313 1.43 4.59 -6.83
CA ASN A 313 0.01 4.48 -7.18
C ASN A 313 -0.68 5.85 -7.20
N ALA A 314 -0.36 6.72 -6.24
CA ALA A 314 -0.89 8.09 -6.23
C ALA A 314 -0.43 8.91 -7.45
N ILE A 315 0.82 8.75 -7.87
CA ILE A 315 1.36 9.41 -9.08
C ILE A 315 0.72 8.83 -10.34
N GLN A 316 0.57 7.51 -10.44
CA GLN A 316 -0.13 6.86 -11.56
C GLN A 316 -1.59 7.33 -11.68
N ILE A 317 -2.29 7.56 -10.55
CA ILE A 317 -3.62 8.19 -10.57
C ILE A 317 -3.54 9.61 -11.15
N ALA A 318 -2.54 10.40 -10.77
CA ALA A 318 -2.35 11.74 -11.33
C ALA A 318 -2.03 11.71 -12.83
N GLU A 319 -1.17 10.81 -13.28
CA GLU A 319 -0.86 10.59 -14.70
C GLU A 319 -2.12 10.24 -15.51
N GLU A 320 -2.94 9.34 -14.97
CA GLU A 320 -4.19 8.93 -15.61
C GLU A 320 -5.22 10.08 -15.68
N LEU A 321 -5.30 10.91 -14.65
CA LEU A 321 -6.15 12.12 -14.67
C LEU A 321 -5.67 13.12 -15.72
N LEU A 322 -4.36 13.33 -15.87
CA LEU A 322 -3.83 14.22 -16.90
C LEU A 322 -4.14 13.68 -18.31
N ARG A 323 -3.93 12.37 -18.53
CA ARG A 323 -4.22 11.73 -19.82
C ARG A 323 -5.70 11.86 -20.23
N ARG A 324 -6.63 11.90 -19.26
CA ARG A 324 -8.07 12.07 -19.51
C ARG A 324 -8.48 13.51 -19.79
N ARG A 325 -7.65 14.49 -19.37
CA ARG A 325 -7.90 15.92 -19.61
C ARG A 325 -7.29 16.41 -20.93
N ALA A 326 -6.34 15.68 -21.49
CA ALA A 326 -5.67 15.99 -22.74
C ALA A 326 -6.51 15.53 -23.96
#